data_4d58db6787790d6857206aa5340b734f
#
_entry.id   4d58db6787790d6857206aa5340b734f
#
_cell.length_a   1.000
_cell.length_b   1.000
_cell.length_c   1.000
_cell.angle_alpha   90.00
_cell.angle_beta   90.00
_cell.angle_gamma   90.00
#
_symmetry.space_group_name_H-M   'P 1'
#
loop_
_entity.id
_entity.type
_entity.pdbx_description
1 polymer ?
#
loop_
_entity_poly.entity_id
_entity_poly.type
_entity_poly.pdbx_seq_one_letter_code
_entity_poly.pdbx_strand_id
1 'polypeptide(L)'
;IQADRFKNPVIRGFHTELETIYEEKNMSLTQDSRKVWEAMDAALFPNHPYGTQTVLGTQEHLKNPSITNVRNYHKTYYVPNNMAVCVSGDFEPDEMVATIEKYFGDMQPNPNLPELQFEPEKPITTPVVKEVYGLEAANVMLGWRLPGANDKSTDISDIVGSILYNGQAGLIDLDLNQQQKVLSAYGYASTQPDYSSFLVAGRPKTGQSLDEVRDLLLEEVAKLREGDFDEKLIEATINNYKMQLMRSFEENDSRAILYVYSFISGADWADEVARIDRMSKITKQDVVEWANKYLGPESYAIIYKREGKDPDEQKIAAPKITP
;
A
#
# COMPACT_ATOMS: atom_id res chain seq x y z
N ILE A 1 3.90 -26.11 17.45
CA ILE A 1 3.50 -26.14 16.03
C ILE A 1 4.16 -24.96 15.29
N GLN A 2 3.94 -23.69 15.71
CA GLN A 2 4.46 -22.54 14.95
C GLN A 2 5.98 -22.56 14.82
N ALA A 3 6.71 -22.76 15.93
CA ALA A 3 8.17 -22.85 15.89
C ALA A 3 8.68 -23.96 14.94
N ASP A 4 8.02 -25.10 14.94
CA ASP A 4 8.40 -26.22 14.07
C ASP A 4 8.20 -25.89 12.58
N ARG A 5 7.11 -25.17 12.22
CA ARG A 5 6.88 -24.70 10.84
C ARG A 5 8.02 -23.82 10.33
N PHE A 6 8.55 -22.94 11.17
CA PHE A 6 9.63 -22.04 10.77
C PHE A 6 11.00 -22.69 10.77
N LYS A 7 11.24 -23.63 11.71
CA LYS A 7 12.52 -24.35 11.80
C LYS A 7 12.67 -25.45 10.75
N ASN A 8 11.58 -26.19 10.50
CA ASN A 8 11.57 -27.41 9.71
C ASN A 8 10.56 -27.32 8.55
N PRO A 9 10.76 -26.40 7.60
CA PRO A 9 9.82 -26.24 6.49
C PRO A 9 9.79 -27.50 5.63
N VAL A 10 8.62 -28.13 5.52
CA VAL A 10 8.40 -29.28 4.66
C VAL A 10 7.68 -28.83 3.39
N ILE A 11 8.41 -28.75 2.30
CA ILE A 11 7.86 -28.37 1.00
C ILE A 11 7.29 -29.62 0.35
N ARG A 12 5.98 -29.83 0.51
CA ARG A 12 5.23 -30.94 -0.11
C ARG A 12 4.28 -30.37 -1.16
N GLY A 13 3.94 -31.19 -2.15
CA GLY A 13 2.99 -30.80 -3.19
C GLY A 13 3.42 -29.57 -4.00
N PHE A 14 4.73 -29.33 -4.12
CA PHE A 14 5.28 -28.11 -4.72
C PHE A 14 4.71 -27.84 -6.12
N HIS A 15 4.63 -28.85 -6.97
CA HIS A 15 4.11 -28.68 -8.33
C HIS A 15 2.62 -28.39 -8.36
N THR A 16 1.83 -29.06 -7.52
CA THR A 16 0.39 -28.80 -7.40
C THR A 16 0.12 -27.39 -6.87
N GLU A 17 0.87 -26.97 -5.85
CA GLU A 17 0.78 -25.61 -5.33
C GLU A 17 1.18 -24.57 -6.37
N LEU A 18 2.21 -24.86 -7.14
CA LEU A 18 2.64 -23.97 -8.23
C LEU A 18 1.57 -23.79 -9.30
N GLU A 19 0.85 -24.86 -9.66
CA GLU A 19 -0.30 -24.78 -10.55
C GLU A 19 -1.41 -23.91 -9.95
N THR A 20 -1.69 -24.06 -8.66
CA THR A 20 -2.67 -23.23 -7.95
C THR A 20 -2.26 -21.74 -7.99
N ILE A 21 -1.02 -21.41 -7.66
CA ILE A 21 -0.51 -20.03 -7.70
C ILE A 21 -0.53 -19.47 -9.13
N TYR A 22 -0.25 -20.28 -10.13
CA TYR A 22 -0.34 -19.87 -11.53
C TYR A 22 -1.79 -19.50 -11.92
N GLU A 23 -2.77 -20.28 -11.48
CA GLU A 23 -4.20 -19.95 -11.67
C GLU A 23 -4.63 -18.73 -10.83
N GLU A 24 -4.13 -18.57 -9.62
CA GLU A 24 -4.34 -17.35 -8.83
C GLU A 24 -3.81 -16.11 -9.55
N LYS A 25 -2.64 -16.19 -10.18
CA LYS A 25 -2.11 -15.10 -11.02
C LYS A 25 -3.02 -14.84 -12.21
N ASN A 26 -3.48 -15.86 -12.91
CA ASN A 26 -4.42 -15.70 -14.02
C ASN A 26 -5.72 -15.04 -13.56
N MET A 27 -6.28 -15.46 -12.42
CA MET A 27 -7.46 -14.85 -11.83
C MET A 27 -7.20 -13.38 -11.44
N SER A 28 -6.03 -13.08 -10.88
CA SER A 28 -5.67 -11.70 -10.52
C SER A 28 -5.63 -10.77 -11.73
N LEU A 29 -5.22 -11.26 -12.89
CA LEU A 29 -5.17 -10.51 -14.14
C LEU A 29 -6.56 -10.24 -14.75
N THR A 30 -7.61 -10.93 -14.28
CA THR A 30 -9.00 -10.64 -14.67
C THR A 30 -9.61 -9.48 -13.89
N GLN A 31 -8.98 -9.06 -12.78
CA GLN A 31 -9.43 -7.95 -11.95
C GLN A 31 -8.83 -6.64 -12.49
N ASP A 32 -9.67 -5.78 -13.03
CA ASP A 32 -9.21 -4.51 -13.60
C ASP A 32 -8.59 -3.58 -12.57
N SER A 33 -9.09 -3.58 -11.34
CA SER A 33 -8.51 -2.85 -10.21
C SER A 33 -7.05 -3.24 -9.97
N ARG A 34 -6.71 -4.53 -10.07
CA ARG A 34 -5.35 -5.02 -9.93
C ARG A 34 -4.41 -4.48 -11.00
N LYS A 35 -4.88 -4.47 -12.24
CA LYS A 35 -4.11 -3.89 -13.37
C LYS A 35 -3.84 -2.40 -13.16
N VAL A 36 -4.85 -1.66 -12.67
CA VAL A 36 -4.70 -0.23 -12.36
C VAL A 36 -3.64 0.00 -11.28
N TRP A 37 -3.66 -0.82 -10.22
CA TRP A 37 -2.67 -0.75 -9.14
C TRP A 37 -1.27 -1.08 -9.63
N GLU A 38 -1.09 -2.19 -10.36
CA GLU A 38 0.22 -2.59 -10.91
C GLU A 38 0.75 -1.51 -11.87
N ALA A 39 -0.11 -0.87 -12.68
CA ALA A 39 0.28 0.23 -13.56
C ALA A 39 0.64 1.51 -12.78
N MET A 40 -0.06 1.82 -11.69
CA MET A 40 0.23 2.95 -10.80
C MET A 40 1.58 2.75 -10.12
N ASP A 41 1.82 1.58 -9.52
CA ASP A 41 3.08 1.26 -8.86
C ASP A 41 4.25 1.30 -9.84
N ALA A 42 4.08 0.73 -11.05
CA ALA A 42 5.10 0.80 -12.10
C ALA A 42 5.37 2.23 -12.61
N ALA A 43 4.39 3.12 -12.54
CA ALA A 43 4.56 4.53 -12.91
C ALA A 43 5.22 5.36 -11.79
N LEU A 44 4.86 5.08 -10.54
CA LEU A 44 5.42 5.79 -9.38
C LEU A 44 6.80 5.27 -8.99
N PHE A 45 7.08 3.97 -9.12
CA PHE A 45 8.26 3.30 -8.58
C PHE A 45 9.02 2.47 -9.64
N PRO A 46 9.45 3.07 -10.78
CA PRO A 46 10.07 2.32 -11.88
C PRO A 46 11.41 1.65 -11.54
N ASN A 47 12.11 2.08 -10.48
CA ASN A 47 13.38 1.50 -10.03
C ASN A 47 13.24 0.65 -8.77
N HIS A 48 12.17 0.82 -8.02
CA HIS A 48 11.93 0.12 -6.76
C HIS A 48 11.14 -1.17 -6.98
N PRO A 49 11.34 -2.22 -6.15
CA PRO A 49 10.55 -3.46 -6.21
C PRO A 49 9.03 -3.28 -6.18
N TYR A 50 8.51 -2.21 -5.57
CA TYR A 50 7.07 -1.92 -5.59
C TYR A 50 6.51 -1.80 -7.01
N GLY A 51 7.25 -1.19 -7.93
CA GLY A 51 6.81 -1.03 -9.31
C GLY A 51 7.37 -2.05 -10.29
N THR A 52 8.45 -2.75 -9.94
CA THR A 52 9.12 -3.71 -10.83
C THR A 52 8.71 -5.16 -10.58
N GLN A 53 8.09 -5.45 -9.44
CA GLN A 53 7.71 -6.80 -9.03
C GLN A 53 6.31 -6.80 -8.42
N THR A 54 5.63 -7.94 -8.49
CA THR A 54 4.39 -8.18 -7.76
C THR A 54 4.58 -9.35 -6.81
N VAL A 55 3.75 -9.44 -5.76
CA VAL A 55 3.84 -10.53 -4.77
C VAL A 55 3.74 -11.92 -5.43
N LEU A 56 2.85 -12.07 -6.40
CA LEU A 56 2.70 -13.32 -7.16
C LEU A 56 3.77 -13.50 -8.25
N GLY A 57 4.56 -12.47 -8.53
CA GLY A 57 5.47 -12.46 -9.66
C GLY A 57 4.76 -12.38 -11.02
N THR A 58 5.51 -12.61 -12.08
CA THR A 58 4.97 -12.74 -13.44
C THR A 58 4.62 -14.18 -13.76
N GLN A 59 3.79 -14.39 -14.79
CA GLN A 59 3.52 -15.75 -15.29
C GLN A 59 4.81 -16.48 -15.69
N GLU A 60 5.82 -15.77 -16.19
CA GLU A 60 7.11 -16.35 -16.53
C GLU A 60 7.87 -16.85 -15.31
N HIS A 61 7.84 -16.12 -14.19
CA HIS A 61 8.45 -16.54 -12.92
C HIS A 61 7.81 -17.83 -12.37
N LEU A 62 6.53 -18.05 -12.66
CA LEU A 62 5.78 -19.20 -12.15
C LEU A 62 5.90 -20.45 -13.02
N LYS A 63 6.48 -20.35 -14.22
CA LYS A 63 6.60 -21.52 -15.12
C LYS A 63 7.55 -22.61 -14.62
N ASN A 64 8.71 -22.23 -14.08
CA ASN A 64 9.73 -23.16 -13.61
C ASN A 64 10.53 -22.64 -12.41
N PRO A 65 9.92 -22.35 -11.26
CA PRO A 65 10.67 -21.95 -10.09
C PRO A 65 11.48 -23.12 -9.54
N SER A 66 12.71 -22.84 -9.14
CA SER A 66 13.56 -23.84 -8.52
C SER A 66 13.16 -24.08 -7.06
N ILE A 67 12.81 -25.33 -6.71
CA ILE A 67 12.56 -25.72 -5.32
C ILE A 67 13.79 -25.46 -4.43
N THR A 68 14.98 -25.54 -5.00
CA THR A 68 16.24 -25.20 -4.30
C THR A 68 16.27 -23.71 -3.95
N ASN A 69 15.85 -22.85 -4.87
CA ASN A 69 15.74 -21.41 -4.60
C ASN A 69 14.71 -21.09 -3.52
N VAL A 70 13.55 -21.77 -3.53
CA VAL A 70 12.54 -21.62 -2.48
C VAL A 70 13.09 -22.00 -1.10
N ARG A 71 13.83 -23.11 -1.01
CA ARG A 71 14.51 -23.54 0.24
C ARG A 71 15.58 -22.55 0.67
N ASN A 72 16.38 -22.06 -0.26
CA ASN A 72 17.42 -21.06 0.01
C ASN A 72 16.80 -19.75 0.50
N TYR A 73 15.72 -19.30 -0.13
CA TYR A 73 14.98 -18.11 0.30
C TYR A 73 14.49 -18.26 1.74
N HIS A 74 13.82 -19.38 2.06
CA HIS A 74 13.39 -19.65 3.43
C HIS A 74 14.57 -19.61 4.41
N LYS A 75 15.66 -20.33 4.12
CA LYS A 75 16.85 -20.37 4.97
C LYS A 75 17.52 -19.00 5.16
N THR A 76 17.42 -18.12 4.17
CA THR A 76 18.03 -16.80 4.20
C THR A 76 17.22 -15.81 5.03
N TYR A 77 15.89 -15.80 4.87
CA TYR A 77 15.03 -14.74 5.38
C TYR A 77 14.17 -15.12 6.58
N TYR A 78 13.89 -16.42 6.82
CA TYR A 78 13.13 -16.89 7.96
C TYR A 78 14.05 -17.20 9.14
N VAL A 79 14.69 -16.16 9.66
CA VAL A 79 15.72 -16.21 10.70
C VAL A 79 15.40 -15.22 11.83
N PRO A 80 15.86 -15.46 13.07
CA PRO A 80 15.46 -14.65 14.22
C PRO A 80 15.71 -13.16 14.09
N ASN A 81 16.79 -12.77 13.40
CA ASN A 81 17.11 -11.34 13.17
C ASN A 81 16.31 -10.69 12.02
N ASN A 82 15.36 -11.42 11.43
CA ASN A 82 14.42 -10.92 10.42
C ASN A 82 12.96 -11.26 10.73
N MET A 83 12.68 -11.71 11.95
CA MET A 83 11.34 -12.14 12.37
C MET A 83 10.96 -11.51 13.69
N ALA A 84 9.68 -11.17 13.84
CA ALA A 84 9.09 -10.79 15.10
C ALA A 84 7.96 -11.75 15.49
N VAL A 85 7.82 -11.99 16.76
CA VAL A 85 6.68 -12.71 17.36
C VAL A 85 5.89 -11.72 18.18
N CYS A 86 4.71 -11.36 17.69
CA CYS A 86 3.80 -10.45 18.36
C CYS A 86 2.62 -11.23 18.94
N VAL A 87 2.39 -11.09 20.24
CA VAL A 87 1.34 -11.81 20.97
C VAL A 87 0.50 -10.81 21.75
N SER A 88 -0.81 -10.92 21.66
CA SER A 88 -1.76 -10.13 22.43
C SER A 88 -2.85 -11.03 23.01
N GLY A 89 -3.19 -10.87 24.28
CA GLY A 89 -4.18 -11.68 24.96
C GLY A 89 -4.07 -11.62 26.47
N ASP A 90 -4.72 -12.55 27.14
CA ASP A 90 -4.68 -12.73 28.59
C ASP A 90 -3.61 -13.78 28.94
N PHE A 91 -2.41 -13.32 29.29
CA PHE A 91 -1.29 -14.17 29.70
C PHE A 91 -0.28 -13.38 30.53
N GLU A 92 0.54 -14.10 31.31
CA GLU A 92 1.68 -13.52 32.02
C GLU A 92 2.85 -13.31 31.02
N PRO A 93 3.33 -12.06 30.80
CA PRO A 93 4.34 -11.76 29.79
C PRO A 93 5.63 -12.57 29.93
N ASP A 94 6.15 -12.72 31.15
CA ASP A 94 7.40 -13.45 31.40
C ASP A 94 7.27 -14.95 31.09
N GLU A 95 6.13 -15.56 31.40
CA GLU A 95 5.83 -16.94 31.03
C GLU A 95 5.71 -17.14 29.52
N MET A 96 5.11 -16.17 28.83
CA MET A 96 5.01 -16.20 27.38
C MET A 96 6.39 -16.06 26.72
N VAL A 97 7.22 -15.12 27.19
CA VAL A 97 8.60 -14.96 26.72
C VAL A 97 9.39 -16.26 26.93
N ALA A 98 9.32 -16.86 28.13
CA ALA A 98 9.98 -18.13 28.41
C ALA A 98 9.47 -19.26 27.49
N THR A 99 8.19 -19.25 27.16
CA THR A 99 7.61 -20.22 26.21
C THR A 99 8.13 -20.00 24.79
N ILE A 100 8.21 -18.76 24.33
CA ILE A 100 8.79 -18.42 23.03
C ILE A 100 10.26 -18.82 22.98
N GLU A 101 11.04 -18.48 24.00
CA GLU A 101 12.45 -18.84 24.12
C GLU A 101 12.66 -20.37 24.07
N LYS A 102 11.83 -21.13 24.76
CA LYS A 102 11.89 -22.61 24.76
C LYS A 102 11.74 -23.18 23.35
N TYR A 103 10.89 -22.60 22.49
CA TYR A 103 10.56 -23.15 21.19
C TYR A 103 11.31 -22.50 20.03
N PHE A 104 11.73 -21.26 20.14
CA PHE A 104 12.43 -20.52 19.09
C PHE A 104 13.90 -20.23 19.41
N GLY A 105 14.32 -20.29 20.67
CA GLY A 105 15.62 -19.81 21.14
C GLY A 105 16.84 -20.53 20.58
N ASP A 106 16.69 -21.72 20.00
CA ASP A 106 17.76 -22.45 19.30
C ASP A 106 17.92 -22.04 17.82
N MET A 107 17.03 -21.21 17.27
CA MET A 107 17.18 -20.67 15.92
C MET A 107 18.39 -19.75 15.82
N GLN A 108 19.15 -19.90 14.73
CA GLN A 108 20.38 -19.12 14.54
C GLN A 108 20.12 -17.92 13.64
N PRO A 109 20.60 -16.72 14.01
CA PRO A 109 20.50 -15.54 13.16
C PRO A 109 21.34 -15.70 11.89
N ASN A 110 20.94 -15.02 10.82
CA ASN A 110 21.75 -14.90 9.61
C ASN A 110 22.58 -13.59 9.69
N PRO A 111 23.90 -13.65 9.95
CA PRO A 111 24.72 -12.45 10.00
C PRO A 111 24.91 -11.76 8.64
N ASN A 112 24.56 -12.47 7.56
CA ASN A 112 24.67 -11.98 6.18
C ASN A 112 23.27 -11.82 5.56
N LEU A 113 22.30 -11.34 6.33
CA LEU A 113 20.98 -11.05 5.81
C LEU A 113 21.10 -10.01 4.68
N PRO A 114 20.64 -10.31 3.47
CA PRO A 114 20.73 -9.36 2.38
C PRO A 114 19.86 -8.12 2.65
N GLU A 115 20.46 -6.95 2.47
CA GLU A 115 19.71 -5.69 2.46
C GLU A 115 19.13 -5.43 1.06
N LEU A 116 17.92 -4.89 1.03
CA LEU A 116 17.32 -4.47 -0.22
C LEU A 116 18.10 -3.30 -0.81
N GLN A 117 18.57 -3.47 -2.04
CA GLN A 117 19.30 -2.44 -2.78
C GLN A 117 18.45 -2.02 -3.98
N PHE A 118 18.23 -0.71 -4.13
CA PHE A 118 17.55 -0.14 -5.28
C PHE A 118 18.10 1.27 -5.58
N GLU A 119 18.00 1.67 -6.83
CA GLU A 119 18.30 3.04 -7.22
C GLU A 119 17.18 3.96 -6.72
N PRO A 120 17.53 5.11 -6.10
CA PRO A 120 16.53 6.08 -5.67
C PRO A 120 15.66 6.54 -6.84
N GLU A 121 14.39 6.72 -6.55
CA GLU A 121 13.43 7.19 -7.54
C GLU A 121 13.70 8.65 -7.92
N LYS A 122 13.78 8.92 -9.22
CA LYS A 122 13.94 10.28 -9.73
C LYS A 122 12.62 11.07 -9.56
N PRO A 123 12.69 12.38 -9.29
CA PRO A 123 11.49 13.21 -9.25
C PRO A 123 10.66 13.11 -10.53
N ILE A 124 9.35 13.01 -10.39
CA ILE A 124 8.41 13.15 -11.52
C ILE A 124 8.25 14.65 -11.76
N THR A 125 8.60 15.12 -12.96
CA THR A 125 8.55 16.54 -13.37
C THR A 125 7.50 16.83 -14.42
N THR A 126 6.93 15.78 -14.99
CA THR A 126 5.80 15.83 -15.92
C THR A 126 4.91 14.62 -15.64
N PRO A 127 3.57 14.73 -15.80
CA PRO A 127 2.68 13.61 -15.51
C PRO A 127 3.05 12.34 -16.29
N VAL A 128 3.17 11.23 -15.60
CA VAL A 128 3.37 9.90 -16.20
C VAL A 128 2.02 9.30 -16.52
N VAL A 129 1.69 9.21 -17.82
CA VAL A 129 0.37 8.74 -18.27
C VAL A 129 0.46 7.26 -18.67
N LYS A 130 -0.49 6.44 -18.17
CA LYS A 130 -0.67 5.04 -18.56
C LYS A 130 -2.14 4.77 -18.86
N GLU A 131 -2.38 3.84 -19.77
CA GLU A 131 -3.71 3.31 -20.06
C GLU A 131 -3.79 1.84 -19.67
N VAL A 132 -4.91 1.46 -19.08
CA VAL A 132 -5.25 0.09 -18.69
C VAL A 132 -6.60 -0.26 -19.26
N TYR A 133 -6.71 -1.44 -19.83
CA TYR A 133 -7.95 -1.93 -20.44
C TYR A 133 -8.52 -3.12 -19.68
N GLY A 134 -9.85 -3.18 -19.59
CA GLY A 134 -10.55 -4.28 -18.97
C GLY A 134 -12.07 -4.15 -19.08
N LEU A 135 -12.79 -5.16 -18.61
CA LEU A 135 -14.23 -5.28 -18.81
C LEU A 135 -15.08 -4.47 -17.82
N GLU A 136 -14.49 -4.03 -16.70
CA GLU A 136 -15.20 -3.20 -15.71
C GLU A 136 -15.33 -1.76 -16.21
N ALA A 137 -16.21 -0.98 -15.54
CA ALA A 137 -16.46 0.41 -15.86
C ALA A 137 -15.18 1.27 -15.82
N ALA A 138 -15.11 2.25 -16.72
CA ALA A 138 -14.00 3.17 -16.81
C ALA A 138 -13.79 3.97 -15.52
N ASN A 139 -12.53 4.27 -15.20
CA ASN A 139 -12.14 5.15 -14.08
C ASN A 139 -10.80 5.82 -14.38
N VAL A 140 -10.47 6.83 -13.59
CA VAL A 140 -9.16 7.49 -13.61
C VAL A 140 -8.60 7.51 -12.20
N MET A 141 -7.29 7.25 -12.08
CA MET A 141 -6.56 7.33 -10.82
C MET A 141 -5.31 8.19 -11.00
N LEU A 142 -5.13 9.13 -10.09
CA LEU A 142 -3.92 9.94 -9.98
C LEU A 142 -3.14 9.51 -8.74
N GLY A 143 -1.81 9.53 -8.82
CA GLY A 143 -0.94 9.14 -7.71
C GLY A 143 0.30 10.01 -7.61
N TRP A 144 0.62 10.44 -6.40
CA TRP A 144 1.86 11.15 -6.04
C TRP A 144 2.71 10.26 -5.16
N ARG A 145 4.03 10.32 -5.37
CA ARG A 145 4.98 9.61 -4.52
C ARG A 145 5.22 10.37 -3.24
N LEU A 146 5.22 9.65 -2.12
CA LEU A 146 5.52 10.15 -0.80
C LEU A 146 6.74 9.43 -0.20
N PRO A 147 7.36 9.99 0.85
CA PRO A 147 8.35 9.27 1.65
C PRO A 147 7.79 7.99 2.27
N GLY A 148 8.69 7.11 2.72
CA GLY A 148 8.32 5.90 3.43
C GLY A 148 7.71 6.13 4.82
N ALA A 149 7.17 5.07 5.41
CA ALA A 149 6.39 5.08 6.65
C ALA A 149 7.07 5.77 7.84
N ASN A 150 8.41 5.70 7.92
CA ASN A 150 9.17 6.29 9.03
C ASN A 150 9.42 7.80 8.90
N ASP A 151 9.04 8.43 7.78
CA ASP A 151 9.13 9.87 7.64
C ASP A 151 7.96 10.52 8.42
N LYS A 152 8.25 11.48 9.29
CA LYS A 152 7.25 12.17 10.12
C LYS A 152 6.22 12.96 9.31
N SER A 153 6.48 13.23 8.05
CA SER A 153 5.51 13.84 7.14
C SER A 153 4.32 12.91 6.83
N THR A 154 4.44 11.61 7.12
CA THR A 154 3.31 10.66 6.99
C THR A 154 2.18 10.94 7.98
N ASP A 155 2.47 11.54 9.14
CA ASP A 155 1.44 11.99 10.09
C ASP A 155 0.48 13.01 9.44
N ILE A 156 1.01 13.86 8.54
CA ILE A 156 0.21 14.85 7.80
C ILE A 156 -0.55 14.19 6.65
N SER A 157 -0.01 13.16 6.03
CA SER A 157 -0.65 12.49 4.89
C SER A 157 -2.02 11.92 5.22
N ASP A 158 -2.21 11.39 6.43
CA ASP A 158 -3.51 10.87 6.89
C ASP A 158 -4.52 12.01 7.11
N ILE A 159 -4.06 13.15 7.63
CA ILE A 159 -4.91 14.35 7.79
C ILE A 159 -5.32 14.88 6.41
N VAL A 160 -4.38 14.98 5.49
CA VAL A 160 -4.63 15.39 4.09
C VAL A 160 -5.64 14.43 3.42
N GLY A 161 -5.45 13.13 3.58
CA GLY A 161 -6.38 12.12 3.07
C GLY A 161 -7.81 12.35 3.57
N SER A 162 -7.96 12.60 4.86
CA SER A 162 -9.27 12.86 5.49
C SER A 162 -9.88 14.22 5.09
N ILE A 163 -9.07 15.27 4.88
CA ILE A 163 -9.54 16.56 4.38
C ILE A 163 -10.07 16.43 2.95
N LEU A 164 -9.42 15.66 2.10
CA LEU A 164 -9.90 15.39 0.75
C LEU A 164 -11.09 14.46 0.72
N TYR A 165 -11.04 13.36 1.45
CA TYR A 165 -12.10 12.35 1.45
C TYR A 165 -12.17 11.63 2.79
N ASN A 166 -13.32 11.68 3.45
CA ASN A 166 -13.61 10.95 4.68
C ASN A 166 -14.99 10.26 4.68
N GLY A 167 -15.66 10.25 3.52
CA GLY A 167 -16.98 9.66 3.33
C GLY A 167 -18.15 10.55 3.81
N GLN A 168 -17.90 11.77 4.29
CA GLN A 168 -18.93 12.66 4.84
C GLN A 168 -18.75 14.13 4.46
N ALA A 169 -17.58 14.71 4.76
CA ALA A 169 -17.36 16.16 4.72
C ALA A 169 -15.99 16.56 4.15
N GLY A 170 -15.28 15.66 3.50
CA GLY A 170 -14.08 15.99 2.75
C GLY A 170 -14.41 16.79 1.49
N LEU A 171 -13.42 17.48 0.91
CA LEU A 171 -13.60 18.29 -0.30
C LEU A 171 -14.25 17.47 -1.42
N ILE A 172 -13.72 16.27 -1.70
CA ILE A 172 -14.27 15.33 -2.70
C ILE A 172 -15.70 14.91 -2.33
N ASP A 173 -15.99 14.70 -1.03
CA ASP A 173 -17.33 14.33 -0.58
C ASP A 173 -18.34 15.41 -0.88
N LEU A 174 -18.02 16.66 -0.49
CA LEU A 174 -18.93 17.79 -0.61
C LEU A 174 -19.07 18.28 -2.05
N ASP A 175 -17.96 18.43 -2.75
CA ASP A 175 -17.92 19.11 -4.03
C ASP A 175 -18.12 18.21 -5.24
N LEU A 176 -17.75 16.93 -5.13
CA LEU A 176 -17.88 15.98 -6.23
C LEU A 176 -18.99 14.96 -6.02
N ASN A 177 -18.95 14.23 -4.89
CA ASN A 177 -19.89 13.12 -4.65
C ASN A 177 -21.29 13.61 -4.31
N GLN A 178 -21.46 14.51 -3.35
CA GLN A 178 -22.77 15.02 -2.94
C GLN A 178 -23.41 15.88 -4.02
N GLN A 179 -22.62 16.66 -4.76
CA GLN A 179 -23.10 17.42 -5.90
C GLN A 179 -23.29 16.58 -7.18
N GLN A 180 -22.98 15.30 -7.11
CA GLN A 180 -23.10 14.38 -8.25
C GLN A 180 -22.35 14.86 -9.49
N LYS A 181 -21.20 15.53 -9.34
CA LYS A 181 -20.36 15.94 -10.46
C LYS A 181 -19.65 14.76 -11.11
N VAL A 182 -19.45 13.68 -10.38
CA VAL A 182 -18.92 12.39 -10.82
C VAL A 182 -19.85 11.27 -10.34
N LEU A 183 -19.65 10.04 -10.81
CA LEU A 183 -20.38 8.89 -10.28
C LEU A 183 -19.91 8.57 -8.85
N SER A 184 -18.60 8.57 -8.65
CA SER A 184 -17.94 8.46 -7.34
C SER A 184 -16.51 8.94 -7.43
N ALA A 185 -15.99 9.50 -6.35
CA ALA A 185 -14.58 9.83 -6.21
C ALA A 185 -14.12 9.62 -4.76
N TYR A 186 -12.83 9.36 -4.58
CA TYR A 186 -12.20 9.15 -3.28
C TYR A 186 -10.71 9.48 -3.32
N GLY A 187 -10.09 9.66 -2.16
CA GLY A 187 -8.66 9.84 -2.05
C GLY A 187 -8.13 9.36 -0.70
N TYR A 188 -6.87 8.90 -0.67
CA TYR A 188 -6.22 8.43 0.55
C TYR A 188 -4.71 8.29 0.38
N ALA A 189 -3.99 8.24 1.50
CA ALA A 189 -2.58 7.86 1.54
C ALA A 189 -2.42 6.34 1.68
N SER A 190 -1.51 5.76 0.89
CA SER A 190 -1.09 4.36 1.00
C SER A 190 0.34 4.33 1.52
N THR A 191 0.48 3.99 2.80
CA THR A 191 1.77 4.03 3.49
C THR A 191 2.47 2.67 3.38
N GLN A 192 3.76 2.68 2.97
CA GLN A 192 4.62 1.51 2.87
C GLN A 192 6.02 1.86 3.41
N PRO A 193 6.87 0.85 3.76
CA PRO A 193 8.14 1.09 4.44
C PRO A 193 9.11 2.05 3.74
N ASP A 194 9.39 1.85 2.44
CA ASP A 194 10.43 2.60 1.72
C ASP A 194 9.88 3.85 1.02
N TYR A 195 8.74 3.73 0.37
CA TYR A 195 8.00 4.81 -0.29
C TYR A 195 6.52 4.64 -0.01
N SER A 196 5.80 5.74 0.06
CA SER A 196 4.35 5.76 0.14
C SER A 196 3.75 6.44 -1.09
N SER A 197 2.45 6.41 -1.25
CA SER A 197 1.75 7.14 -2.31
C SER A 197 0.52 7.85 -1.76
N PHE A 198 0.18 8.97 -2.38
CA PHE A 198 -1.10 9.63 -2.20
C PHE A 198 -1.93 9.44 -3.46
N LEU A 199 -3.15 8.95 -3.33
CA LEU A 199 -3.97 8.53 -4.43
C LEU A 199 -5.32 9.23 -4.40
N VAL A 200 -5.78 9.69 -5.56
CA VAL A 200 -7.15 10.13 -5.78
C VAL A 200 -7.70 9.44 -7.02
N ALA A 201 -8.95 8.99 -6.96
CA ALA A 201 -9.57 8.29 -8.06
C ALA A 201 -11.02 8.70 -8.24
N GLY A 202 -11.51 8.59 -9.49
CA GLY A 202 -12.88 8.93 -9.81
C GLY A 202 -13.45 8.08 -10.94
N ARG A 203 -14.77 7.90 -10.88
CA ARG A 203 -15.56 7.23 -11.93
C ARG A 203 -16.46 8.23 -12.62
N PRO A 204 -16.48 8.24 -13.96
CA PRO A 204 -17.32 9.15 -14.73
C PRO A 204 -18.81 8.78 -14.63
N LYS A 205 -19.65 9.77 -14.74
CA LYS A 205 -21.08 9.58 -15.06
C LYS A 205 -21.24 9.17 -16.53
N THR A 206 -22.42 8.70 -16.87
CA THR A 206 -22.77 8.43 -18.27
C THR A 206 -22.53 9.66 -19.14
N GLY A 207 -21.71 9.51 -20.19
CA GLY A 207 -21.37 10.57 -21.12
C GLY A 207 -20.27 11.53 -20.68
N GLN A 208 -19.74 11.36 -19.45
CA GLN A 208 -18.61 12.15 -18.95
C GLN A 208 -17.28 11.49 -19.37
N SER A 209 -16.32 12.29 -19.81
CA SER A 209 -14.98 11.81 -20.15
C SER A 209 -14.11 11.58 -18.91
N LEU A 210 -13.09 10.73 -19.03
CA LEU A 210 -12.10 10.53 -17.97
C LEU A 210 -11.26 11.78 -17.72
N ASP A 211 -11.05 12.61 -18.76
CA ASP A 211 -10.32 13.88 -18.61
C ASP A 211 -11.11 14.88 -17.77
N GLU A 212 -12.43 14.97 -17.95
CA GLU A 212 -13.28 15.82 -17.09
C GLU A 212 -13.23 15.36 -15.62
N VAL A 213 -13.23 14.05 -15.38
CA VAL A 213 -13.09 13.51 -14.00
C VAL A 213 -11.71 13.83 -13.43
N ARG A 214 -10.63 13.64 -14.21
CA ARG A 214 -9.26 14.03 -13.83
C ARG A 214 -9.20 15.49 -13.41
N ASP A 215 -9.74 16.38 -14.23
CA ASP A 215 -9.67 17.83 -13.99
C ASP A 215 -10.42 18.21 -12.71
N LEU A 216 -11.58 17.63 -12.45
CA LEU A 216 -12.32 17.80 -11.20
C LEU A 216 -11.52 17.30 -9.97
N LEU A 217 -10.83 16.17 -10.08
CA LEU A 217 -9.98 15.66 -8.98
C LEU A 217 -8.79 16.60 -8.73
N LEU A 218 -8.16 17.12 -9.77
CA LEU A 218 -7.04 18.06 -9.65
C LEU A 218 -7.50 19.41 -9.08
N GLU A 219 -8.72 19.86 -9.34
CA GLU A 219 -9.30 21.04 -8.72
C GLU A 219 -9.41 20.87 -7.19
N GLU A 220 -9.83 19.71 -6.69
CA GLU A 220 -9.91 19.45 -5.25
C GLU A 220 -8.51 19.39 -4.61
N VAL A 221 -7.53 18.81 -5.29
CA VAL A 221 -6.13 18.85 -4.82
C VAL A 221 -5.57 20.28 -4.85
N ALA A 222 -5.96 21.11 -5.81
CA ALA A 222 -5.55 22.53 -5.86
C ALA A 222 -6.15 23.32 -4.68
N LYS A 223 -7.43 23.14 -4.34
CA LYS A 223 -8.05 23.76 -3.14
C LYS A 223 -7.29 23.41 -1.86
N LEU A 224 -6.91 22.12 -1.70
CA LEU A 224 -6.10 21.70 -0.56
C LEU A 224 -4.76 22.45 -0.50
N ARG A 225 -4.06 22.59 -1.64
CA ARG A 225 -2.78 23.30 -1.75
C ARG A 225 -2.91 24.80 -1.50
N GLU A 226 -4.03 25.39 -1.83
CA GLU A 226 -4.37 26.80 -1.59
C GLU A 226 -4.88 27.06 -0.17
N GLY A 227 -5.19 25.98 0.59
CA GLY A 227 -5.75 26.07 1.92
C GLY A 227 -7.25 26.40 1.92
N ASP A 228 -7.94 26.17 0.81
CA ASP A 228 -9.38 26.37 0.69
C ASP A 228 -10.15 25.15 1.25
N PHE A 229 -10.07 24.98 2.56
CA PHE A 229 -10.81 23.98 3.34
C PHE A 229 -11.07 24.47 4.76
N ASP A 230 -12.09 23.90 5.42
CA ASP A 230 -12.40 24.22 6.81
C ASP A 230 -11.33 23.64 7.74
N GLU A 231 -10.65 24.51 8.50
CA GLU A 231 -9.61 24.13 9.46
C GLU A 231 -10.11 23.14 10.54
N LYS A 232 -11.41 23.15 10.85
CA LYS A 232 -12.04 22.20 11.78
C LYS A 232 -11.92 20.76 11.33
N LEU A 233 -11.69 20.49 10.04
CA LEU A 233 -11.45 19.14 9.53
C LEU A 233 -10.19 18.53 10.12
N ILE A 234 -9.17 19.32 10.46
CA ILE A 234 -7.94 18.85 11.09
C ILE A 234 -8.25 18.27 12.47
N GLU A 235 -8.93 19.06 13.32
CA GLU A 235 -9.32 18.61 14.66
C GLU A 235 -10.25 17.39 14.61
N ALA A 236 -11.23 17.42 13.70
CA ALA A 236 -12.16 16.31 13.51
C ALA A 236 -11.43 15.02 13.10
N THR A 237 -10.46 15.12 12.19
CA THR A 237 -9.63 13.97 11.76
C THR A 237 -8.83 13.41 12.91
N ILE A 238 -8.15 14.26 13.69
CA ILE A 238 -7.35 13.83 14.85
C ILE A 238 -8.23 13.12 15.88
N ASN A 239 -9.42 13.66 16.15
CA ASN A 239 -10.35 13.05 17.09
C ASN A 239 -10.89 11.69 16.59
N ASN A 240 -11.19 11.58 15.29
CA ASN A 240 -11.57 10.31 14.68
C ASN A 240 -10.44 9.28 14.74
N TYR A 241 -9.21 9.69 14.47
CA TYR A 241 -8.04 8.82 14.57
C TYR A 241 -7.84 8.30 16.00
N LYS A 242 -7.93 9.19 17.01
CA LYS A 242 -7.89 8.79 18.44
C LYS A 242 -8.95 7.73 18.76
N MET A 243 -10.17 7.97 18.33
CA MET A 243 -11.28 7.04 18.58
C MET A 243 -11.06 5.70 17.90
N GLN A 244 -10.57 5.68 16.65
CA GLN A 244 -10.27 4.45 15.92
C GLN A 244 -9.14 3.68 16.60
N LEU A 245 -8.08 4.36 17.02
CA LEU A 245 -6.97 3.74 17.72
C LEU A 245 -7.41 3.15 19.07
N MET A 246 -8.23 3.86 19.85
CA MET A 246 -8.80 3.32 21.10
C MET A 246 -9.60 2.04 20.86
N ARG A 247 -10.43 2.02 19.83
CA ARG A 247 -11.20 0.82 19.44
C ARG A 247 -10.29 -0.32 18.99
N SER A 248 -9.24 -0.03 18.22
CA SER A 248 -8.30 -1.06 17.80
C SER A 248 -7.56 -1.70 18.97
N PHE A 249 -7.35 -0.96 20.07
CA PHE A 249 -6.76 -1.53 21.28
C PHE A 249 -7.70 -2.44 22.08
N GLU A 250 -8.99 -2.45 21.82
CA GLU A 250 -9.94 -3.38 22.45
C GLU A 250 -9.79 -4.80 21.88
N GLU A 251 -9.33 -4.94 20.63
CA GLU A 251 -9.20 -6.21 19.94
C GLU A 251 -7.76 -6.75 19.99
N ASN A 252 -7.60 -8.04 20.34
CA ASN A 252 -6.28 -8.68 20.52
C ASN A 252 -5.49 -8.75 19.20
N ASP A 253 -6.11 -9.11 18.10
CA ASP A 253 -5.47 -9.20 16.79
C ASP A 253 -5.06 -7.82 16.27
N SER A 254 -5.88 -6.79 16.45
CA SER A 254 -5.55 -5.42 16.09
C SER A 254 -4.32 -4.91 16.85
N ARG A 255 -4.21 -5.19 18.16
CA ARG A 255 -3.00 -4.85 18.93
C ARG A 255 -1.76 -5.58 18.41
N ALA A 256 -1.88 -6.88 18.15
CA ALA A 256 -0.75 -7.66 17.62
C ALA A 256 -0.30 -7.13 16.24
N ILE A 257 -1.24 -6.79 15.37
CA ILE A 257 -0.97 -6.23 14.03
C ILE A 257 -0.26 -4.87 14.12
N LEU A 258 -0.62 -4.00 15.07
CA LEU A 258 0.09 -2.73 15.26
C LEU A 258 1.58 -2.93 15.56
N TYR A 259 1.93 -3.89 16.41
CA TYR A 259 3.35 -4.24 16.67
C TYR A 259 4.03 -4.82 15.43
N VAL A 260 3.32 -5.64 14.65
CA VAL A 260 3.85 -6.21 13.40
C VAL A 260 4.18 -5.10 12.41
N TYR A 261 3.28 -4.13 12.22
CA TYR A 261 3.53 -3.00 11.31
C TYR A 261 4.68 -2.10 11.79
N SER A 262 4.79 -1.82 13.09
CA SER A 262 5.91 -1.09 13.67
C SER A 262 7.23 -1.81 13.35
N PHE A 263 7.29 -3.13 13.53
CA PHE A 263 8.47 -3.93 13.19
C PHE A 263 8.78 -3.92 11.68
N ILE A 264 7.79 -4.12 10.82
CA ILE A 264 7.98 -4.15 9.35
C ILE A 264 8.46 -2.80 8.83
N SER A 265 7.92 -1.70 9.34
CA SER A 265 8.34 -0.35 8.95
C SER A 265 9.68 0.07 9.57
N GLY A 266 10.19 -0.70 10.55
CA GLY A 266 11.38 -0.31 11.33
C GLY A 266 11.12 0.90 12.25
N ALA A 267 9.85 1.20 12.56
CA ALA A 267 9.48 2.29 13.45
C ALA A 267 9.79 1.94 14.91
N ASP A 268 10.26 2.94 15.68
CA ASP A 268 10.32 2.81 17.13
C ASP A 268 8.90 2.86 17.71
N TRP A 269 8.55 1.90 18.56
CA TRP A 269 7.25 1.85 19.22
C TRP A 269 6.95 3.14 20.02
N ALA A 270 7.96 3.75 20.62
CA ALA A 270 7.80 5.04 21.31
C ALA A 270 7.35 6.17 20.37
N ASP A 271 7.82 6.16 19.11
CA ASP A 271 7.39 7.11 18.09
C ASP A 271 5.94 6.85 17.66
N GLU A 272 5.50 5.58 17.58
CA GLU A 272 4.10 5.24 17.31
C GLU A 272 3.18 5.71 18.44
N VAL A 273 3.55 5.50 19.70
CA VAL A 273 2.80 5.99 20.86
C VAL A 273 2.68 7.52 20.86
N ALA A 274 3.75 8.22 20.47
CA ALA A 274 3.78 9.69 20.40
C ALA A 274 3.06 10.27 19.17
N ARG A 275 2.57 9.44 18.24
CA ARG A 275 2.00 9.89 16.97
C ARG A 275 0.81 10.84 17.14
N ILE A 276 -0.12 10.51 18.03
CA ILE A 276 -1.29 11.37 18.30
C ILE A 276 -0.87 12.73 18.83
N ASP A 277 0.13 12.77 19.71
CA ASP A 277 0.64 14.03 20.26
C ASP A 277 1.35 14.88 19.19
N ARG A 278 1.99 14.24 18.20
CA ARG A 278 2.53 14.95 17.03
C ARG A 278 1.42 15.47 16.14
N MET A 279 0.45 14.63 15.79
CA MET A 279 -0.70 15.00 14.95
C MET A 279 -1.49 16.17 15.56
N SER A 280 -1.63 16.19 16.89
CA SER A 280 -2.39 17.26 17.58
C SER A 280 -1.77 18.66 17.48
N LYS A 281 -0.53 18.76 17.01
CA LYS A 281 0.19 20.02 16.81
C LYS A 281 0.18 20.49 15.36
N ILE A 282 -0.34 19.68 14.44
CA ILE A 282 -0.40 20.00 13.02
C ILE A 282 -1.41 21.12 12.80
N THR A 283 -0.95 22.15 12.13
CA THR A 283 -1.72 23.36 11.79
C THR A 283 -2.20 23.29 10.32
N LYS A 284 -3.12 24.17 9.98
CA LYS A 284 -3.53 24.38 8.58
C LYS A 284 -2.35 24.74 7.68
N GLN A 285 -1.42 25.55 8.19
CA GLN A 285 -0.21 25.93 7.45
C GLN A 285 0.66 24.70 7.13
N ASP A 286 0.86 23.80 8.09
CA ASP A 286 1.63 22.57 7.89
C ASP A 286 0.99 21.68 6.81
N VAL A 287 -0.34 21.57 6.78
CA VAL A 287 -1.09 20.83 5.75
C VAL A 287 -0.88 21.44 4.37
N VAL A 288 -0.97 22.76 4.25
CA VAL A 288 -0.77 23.49 2.98
C VAL A 288 0.67 23.35 2.49
N GLU A 289 1.66 23.51 3.37
CA GLU A 289 3.07 23.34 3.02
C GLU A 289 3.37 21.91 2.57
N TRP A 290 2.83 20.92 3.26
CA TRP A 290 2.95 19.53 2.89
C TRP A 290 2.31 19.24 1.52
N ALA A 291 1.09 19.72 1.30
CA ALA A 291 0.38 19.54 0.03
C ALA A 291 1.14 20.19 -1.14
N ASN A 292 1.69 21.40 -0.94
CA ASN A 292 2.51 22.05 -1.97
C ASN A 292 3.83 21.31 -2.23
N LYS A 293 4.41 20.67 -1.23
CA LYS A 293 5.66 19.91 -1.37
C LYS A 293 5.45 18.60 -2.12
N TYR A 294 4.38 17.86 -1.80
CA TYR A 294 4.21 16.48 -2.26
C TYR A 294 3.15 16.30 -3.36
N LEU A 295 2.11 17.13 -3.38
CA LEU A 295 1.01 17.03 -4.37
C LEU A 295 1.17 18.10 -5.48
N GLY A 296 2.36 18.16 -6.07
CA GLY A 296 2.65 19.12 -7.14
C GLY A 296 1.77 18.92 -8.38
N PRO A 297 1.50 20.01 -9.15
CA PRO A 297 0.55 20.00 -10.26
C PRO A 297 1.04 19.20 -11.49
N GLU A 298 2.33 18.81 -11.52
CA GLU A 298 2.93 18.05 -12.61
C GLU A 298 3.72 16.81 -12.09
N SER A 299 3.78 16.60 -10.78
CA SER A 299 4.60 15.56 -10.16
C SER A 299 3.84 14.29 -9.82
N TYR A 300 2.97 13.82 -10.70
CA TYR A 300 2.09 12.67 -10.47
C TYR A 300 2.10 11.68 -11.63
N ALA A 301 1.61 10.47 -11.34
CA ALA A 301 1.22 9.50 -12.34
C ALA A 301 -0.31 9.52 -12.52
N ILE A 302 -0.77 9.22 -13.73
CA ILE A 302 -2.18 9.11 -14.05
C ILE A 302 -2.44 7.80 -14.79
N ILE A 303 -3.41 7.03 -14.30
CA ILE A 303 -3.84 5.79 -14.92
C ILE A 303 -5.27 5.97 -15.42
N TYR A 304 -5.45 5.89 -16.73
CA TYR A 304 -6.76 5.83 -17.35
C TYR A 304 -7.17 4.37 -17.54
N LYS A 305 -8.12 3.91 -16.76
CA LYS A 305 -8.73 2.61 -16.97
C LYS A 305 -9.87 2.76 -17.96
N ARG A 306 -9.74 2.13 -19.11
CA ARG A 306 -10.75 2.13 -20.19
C ARG A 306 -11.51 0.82 -20.24
N GLU A 307 -12.79 0.89 -20.59
CA GLU A 307 -13.60 -0.30 -20.84
C GLU A 307 -13.25 -0.90 -22.20
N GLY A 308 -13.04 -2.22 -22.25
CA GLY A 308 -12.77 -2.95 -23.47
C GLY A 308 -11.53 -3.83 -23.40
N LYS A 309 -11.15 -4.36 -24.56
CA LYS A 309 -9.93 -5.16 -24.70
C LYS A 309 -8.74 -4.26 -24.96
N ASP A 310 -7.61 -4.64 -24.40
CA ASP A 310 -6.34 -4.00 -24.70
C ASP A 310 -6.02 -4.19 -26.20
N PRO A 311 -5.84 -3.10 -26.97
CA PRO A 311 -5.50 -3.19 -28.36
C PRO A 311 -4.12 -3.83 -28.62
N ASP A 312 -3.25 -3.77 -27.60
CA ASP A 312 -1.87 -4.29 -27.65
C ASP A 312 -1.70 -5.62 -26.87
N GLU A 313 -2.81 -6.29 -26.49
CA GLU A 313 -2.80 -7.54 -25.72
C GLU A 313 -1.99 -8.63 -26.43
N GLN A 314 -0.82 -8.94 -25.88
CA GLN A 314 -0.02 -10.07 -26.32
C GLN A 314 -0.55 -11.37 -25.72
N LYS A 315 -0.95 -12.33 -26.56
CA LYS A 315 -1.32 -13.68 -26.10
C LYS A 315 -0.08 -14.40 -25.61
N ILE A 316 0.04 -14.55 -24.29
CA ILE A 316 1.08 -15.37 -23.68
C ILE A 316 0.65 -16.85 -23.79
N ALA A 317 1.48 -17.66 -24.46
CA ALA A 317 1.21 -19.09 -24.57
C ALA A 317 1.27 -19.78 -23.18
N ALA A 318 0.30 -20.65 -22.90
CA ALA A 318 0.32 -21.45 -21.69
C ALA A 318 1.63 -22.27 -21.58
N PRO A 319 2.19 -22.46 -20.37
CA PRO A 319 3.38 -23.26 -20.18
C PRO A 319 3.14 -24.70 -20.67
N LYS A 320 4.08 -25.25 -21.44
CA LYS A 320 4.09 -26.69 -21.69
C LYS A 320 4.70 -27.32 -20.44
N ILE A 321 3.88 -27.95 -19.63
CA ILE A 321 4.34 -28.79 -18.54
C ILE A 321 4.96 -30.04 -19.20
N THR A 322 6.27 -30.18 -19.06
CA THR A 322 6.95 -31.43 -19.41
C THR A 322 6.92 -32.32 -18.17
N PRO A 323 6.34 -33.52 -18.24
CA PRO A 323 6.25 -34.43 -17.10
C PRO A 323 7.61 -34.89 -16.59
#